data_75d952a734d1ee80cc13b19c601f0e82
#
_entry.id   75d952a734d1ee80cc13b19c601f0e82
#
_cell.length_a   1.000
_cell.length_b   1.000
_cell.length_c   1.000
_cell.angle_alpha   90.00
_cell.angle_beta   90.00
_cell.angle_gamma   90.00
#
_symmetry.space_group_name_H-M   'P 1'
#
loop_
_entity.id
_entity.type
_entity.pdbx_description
1 polymer ?
#
loop_
_entity_poly.entity_id
_entity_poly.type
_entity_poly.pdbx_seq_one_letter_code
_entity_poly.pdbx_strand_id
1 'polypeptide(L)'
;DKFDDPELRYRQRYVDLIVNDGVKDTFLQRATVLRTLRSVLDNAGYTEVETPTLQSIAGGASARPFITHFNALDQDMYMRIATELYLKRLIVGGFEGVYEIGKNFRNEGMDRNHNPEFTCMELYVQYKDYNWMMAFTEKLLETICIAVNGKPEREIDGNIISFKAPYRRLPILDAIKEKTGFDCNGKTEEEIRAFCKEKGMDVDETMGK
;
A
#
# COMPACT_ATOMS: atom_id res chain seq x y z
N ASP A 1 6.73 21.61 30.39
CA ASP A 1 6.59 20.16 30.12
C ASP A 1 6.66 19.93 28.61
N LYS A 2 7.39 18.91 28.18
CA LYS A 2 7.45 18.54 26.75
C LYS A 2 6.11 17.94 26.33
N PHE A 3 5.64 18.27 25.11
CA PHE A 3 4.46 17.69 24.49
C PHE A 3 4.88 16.45 23.71
N ASP A 4 5.22 15.34 24.42
CA ASP A 4 5.82 14.12 23.87
C ASP A 4 4.92 12.88 23.99
N ASP A 5 3.81 12.96 24.72
CA ASP A 5 2.82 11.86 24.75
C ASP A 5 2.28 11.57 23.34
N PRO A 6 2.47 10.34 22.80
CA PRO A 6 2.08 10.02 21.42
C PRO A 6 0.59 10.21 21.16
N GLU A 7 -0.28 9.86 22.12
CA GLU A 7 -1.73 9.97 21.94
C GLU A 7 -2.16 11.44 21.90
N LEU A 8 -1.64 12.27 22.79
CA LEU A 8 -1.90 13.70 22.79
C LEU A 8 -1.40 14.36 21.52
N ARG A 9 -0.23 13.98 21.00
CA ARG A 9 0.32 14.47 19.75
C ARG A 9 -0.57 14.12 18.54
N TYR A 10 -1.19 12.95 18.54
CA TYR A 10 -2.18 12.59 17.50
C TYR A 10 -3.49 13.36 17.65
N ARG A 11 -4.03 13.46 18.86
CA ARG A 11 -5.31 14.12 19.12
C ARG A 11 -5.25 15.64 18.95
N GLN A 12 -4.11 16.25 19.27
CA GLN A 12 -3.87 17.68 19.20
C GLN A 12 -2.73 18.00 18.22
N ARG A 13 -2.85 17.49 17.00
CA ARG A 13 -1.82 17.64 15.96
C ARG A 13 -1.45 19.11 15.70
N TYR A 14 -2.38 20.05 15.83
CA TYR A 14 -2.12 21.46 15.69
C TYR A 14 -1.17 22.00 16.79
N VAL A 15 -1.26 21.48 18.01
CA VAL A 15 -0.32 21.81 19.09
C VAL A 15 1.05 21.20 18.82
N ASP A 16 1.07 19.92 18.42
CA ASP A 16 2.30 19.21 18.04
C ASP A 16 3.07 19.96 16.92
N LEU A 17 2.36 20.51 15.93
CA LEU A 17 2.95 21.33 14.87
C LEU A 17 3.53 22.65 15.34
N ILE A 18 3.03 23.21 16.47
CA ILE A 18 3.51 24.47 17.04
C ILE A 18 4.74 24.24 17.90
N VAL A 19 4.73 23.17 18.72
CA VAL A 19 5.70 23.02 19.83
C VAL A 19 6.83 22.04 19.54
N ASN A 20 6.67 21.16 18.56
CA ASN A 20 7.67 20.15 18.21
C ASN A 20 8.29 20.43 16.84
N ASP A 21 9.59 20.71 16.82
CA ASP A 21 10.34 20.93 15.61
C ASP A 21 10.33 19.68 14.70
N GLY A 22 10.37 19.88 13.38
CA GLY A 22 10.42 18.82 12.38
C GLY A 22 9.09 18.10 12.08
N VAL A 23 8.05 18.27 12.89
CA VAL A 23 6.73 17.66 12.65
C VAL A 23 6.15 18.16 11.33
N LYS A 24 6.23 19.46 11.06
CA LYS A 24 5.76 20.07 9.81
C LYS A 24 6.47 19.50 8.58
N ASP A 25 7.76 19.19 8.69
CA ASP A 25 8.56 18.69 7.58
C ASP A 25 8.06 17.32 7.10
N THR A 26 7.60 16.46 8.00
CA THR A 26 6.98 15.18 7.65
C THR A 26 5.76 15.37 6.73
N PHE A 27 4.90 16.36 7.04
CA PHE A 27 3.73 16.66 6.21
C PHE A 27 4.10 17.30 4.87
N LEU A 28 5.13 18.14 4.84
CA LEU A 28 5.67 18.71 3.60
C LEU A 28 6.32 17.65 2.72
N GLN A 29 7.06 16.70 3.30
CA GLN A 29 7.59 15.54 2.58
C GLN A 29 6.47 14.69 1.99
N ARG A 30 5.40 14.39 2.77
CA ARG A 30 4.23 13.70 2.26
C ARG A 30 3.58 14.43 1.07
N ALA A 31 3.43 15.74 1.15
CA ALA A 31 2.91 16.56 0.05
C ALA A 31 3.81 16.47 -1.19
N THR A 32 5.13 16.44 -1.00
CA THR A 32 6.10 16.25 -2.09
C THR A 32 5.98 14.87 -2.72
N VAL A 33 5.82 13.80 -1.93
CA VAL A 33 5.53 12.44 -2.42
C VAL A 33 4.32 12.43 -3.34
N LEU A 34 3.20 12.99 -2.90
CA LEU A 34 1.95 13.00 -3.69
C LEU A 34 2.05 13.81 -4.98
N ARG A 35 2.71 14.98 -4.94
CA ARG A 35 2.95 15.79 -6.15
C ARG A 35 3.84 15.07 -7.15
N THR A 36 4.93 14.46 -6.68
CA THR A 36 5.86 13.72 -7.54
C THR A 36 5.19 12.50 -8.14
N LEU A 37 4.39 11.77 -7.37
CA LEU A 37 3.62 10.64 -7.81
C LEU A 37 2.69 11.02 -8.98
N ARG A 38 1.88 12.09 -8.82
CA ARG A 38 1.03 12.61 -9.89
C ARG A 38 1.86 13.00 -11.11
N SER A 39 2.92 13.77 -10.92
CA SER A 39 3.77 14.21 -12.03
C SER A 39 4.34 13.05 -12.85
N VAL A 40 4.77 11.98 -12.19
CA VAL A 40 5.31 10.79 -12.89
C VAL A 40 4.21 10.08 -13.67
N LEU A 41 3.02 9.91 -13.09
CA LEU A 41 1.90 9.22 -13.71
C LEU A 41 1.32 10.03 -14.88
N ASP A 42 1.13 11.33 -14.71
CA ASP A 42 0.66 12.25 -15.76
C ASP A 42 1.65 12.30 -16.94
N ASN A 43 2.95 12.40 -16.66
CA ASN A 43 3.98 12.36 -17.69
C ASN A 43 4.10 11.00 -18.40
N ALA A 44 3.64 9.93 -17.78
CA ALA A 44 3.51 8.62 -18.42
C ALA A 44 2.25 8.50 -19.29
N GLY A 45 1.39 9.53 -19.31
CA GLY A 45 0.17 9.59 -20.09
C GLY A 45 -1.05 8.92 -19.44
N TYR A 46 -1.00 8.69 -18.12
CA TYR A 46 -2.11 8.09 -17.38
C TYR A 46 -3.07 9.15 -16.86
N THR A 47 -4.35 8.79 -16.78
CA THR A 47 -5.41 9.70 -16.36
C THR A 47 -5.72 9.49 -14.87
N GLU A 48 -5.65 10.56 -14.06
CA GLU A 48 -6.18 10.54 -12.69
C GLU A 48 -7.70 10.52 -12.75
N VAL A 49 -8.31 9.60 -12.00
CA VAL A 49 -9.76 9.45 -11.93
C VAL A 49 -10.23 9.37 -10.50
N GLU A 50 -11.51 9.65 -10.28
CA GLU A 50 -12.21 9.45 -9.00
C GLU A 50 -13.34 8.43 -9.20
N THR A 51 -13.31 7.36 -8.41
CA THR A 51 -14.33 6.31 -8.43
C THR A 51 -15.16 6.35 -7.15
N PRO A 52 -16.36 5.72 -7.11
CA PRO A 52 -17.25 5.80 -5.96
C PRO A 52 -16.59 5.32 -4.67
N THR A 53 -16.62 6.16 -3.64
CA THR A 53 -16.20 5.79 -2.28
C THR A 53 -17.29 4.98 -1.56
N LEU A 54 -18.56 5.31 -1.83
CA LEU A 54 -19.72 4.57 -1.33
C LEU A 54 -20.17 3.59 -2.39
N GLN A 55 -20.20 2.30 -2.07
CA GLN A 55 -20.41 1.21 -3.02
C GLN A 55 -21.53 0.28 -2.56
N SER A 56 -22.26 -0.30 -3.52
CA SER A 56 -23.30 -1.30 -3.23
C SER A 56 -22.73 -2.68 -2.92
N ILE A 57 -21.51 -2.96 -3.35
CA ILE A 57 -20.80 -4.23 -3.13
C ILE A 57 -19.35 -3.90 -2.78
N ALA A 58 -18.89 -4.38 -1.62
CA ALA A 58 -17.47 -4.30 -1.26
C ALA A 58 -16.68 -5.35 -2.06
N GLY A 59 -15.57 -4.95 -2.67
CA GLY A 59 -14.74 -5.85 -3.47
C GLY A 59 -13.38 -5.26 -3.83
N GLY A 60 -12.55 -6.09 -4.49
CA GLY A 60 -11.19 -5.71 -4.90
C GLY A 60 -10.11 -5.95 -3.84
N ALA A 61 -10.48 -6.43 -2.65
CA ALA A 61 -9.57 -6.82 -1.58
C ALA A 61 -10.24 -7.81 -0.63
N SER A 62 -9.44 -8.49 0.20
CA SER A 62 -9.94 -9.31 1.30
C SER A 62 -9.86 -8.49 2.59
N ALA A 63 -10.91 -7.74 2.89
CA ALA A 63 -11.00 -6.88 4.08
C ALA A 63 -12.46 -6.73 4.52
N ARG A 64 -12.65 -6.43 5.81
CA ARG A 64 -13.98 -6.15 6.37
C ARG A 64 -14.37 -4.70 6.05
N PRO A 65 -15.51 -4.42 5.39
CA PRO A 65 -15.95 -3.07 5.08
C PRO A 65 -16.59 -2.37 6.30
N PHE A 66 -16.61 -1.04 6.28
CA PHE A 66 -17.58 -0.26 7.05
C PHE A 66 -18.91 -0.26 6.29
N ILE A 67 -20.00 -0.47 7.00
CA ILE A 67 -21.36 -0.52 6.46
C ILE A 67 -22.10 0.74 6.89
N THR A 68 -22.85 1.34 5.98
CA THR A 68 -23.73 2.47 6.24
C THR A 68 -25.06 2.28 5.52
N HIS A 69 -26.11 2.91 6.02
CA HIS A 69 -27.44 2.82 5.42
C HIS A 69 -27.71 4.02 4.51
N PHE A 70 -28.12 3.78 3.26
CA PHE A 70 -28.52 4.81 2.32
C PHE A 70 -30.04 5.03 2.39
N ASN A 71 -30.46 6.02 3.15
CA ASN A 71 -31.87 6.26 3.47
C ASN A 71 -32.78 6.41 2.24
N ALA A 72 -32.31 7.09 1.19
CA ALA A 72 -33.13 7.35 0.00
C ALA A 72 -33.49 6.08 -0.80
N LEU A 73 -32.66 5.04 -0.71
CA LEU A 73 -32.87 3.77 -1.40
C LEU A 73 -33.23 2.62 -0.45
N ASP A 74 -33.28 2.90 0.85
CA ASP A 74 -33.52 1.91 1.92
C ASP A 74 -32.65 0.66 1.77
N GLN A 75 -31.33 0.89 1.57
CA GLN A 75 -30.37 -0.21 1.39
C GLN A 75 -29.03 0.07 2.07
N ASP A 76 -28.36 -1.01 2.46
CA ASP A 76 -27.00 -0.92 2.98
C ASP A 76 -26.00 -0.66 1.86
N MET A 77 -25.05 0.22 2.17
CA MET A 77 -23.93 0.57 1.32
C MET A 77 -22.63 0.35 2.09
N TYR A 78 -21.54 0.21 1.35
CA TYR A 78 -20.23 -0.10 1.89
C TYR A 78 -19.23 1.01 1.57
N MET A 79 -18.46 1.45 2.57
CA MET A 79 -17.27 2.26 2.30
C MET A 79 -16.25 1.38 1.57
N ARG A 80 -15.68 1.87 0.48
CA ARG A 80 -14.77 1.09 -0.38
C ARG A 80 -13.54 0.57 0.38
N ILE A 81 -13.21 -0.68 0.17
CA ILE A 81 -12.01 -1.34 0.69
C ILE A 81 -10.83 -1.31 -0.30
N ALA A 82 -11.12 -1.06 -1.58
CA ALA A 82 -10.18 -0.93 -2.69
C ALA A 82 -10.84 -0.17 -3.86
N THR A 83 -10.03 0.34 -4.78
CA THR A 83 -10.48 1.01 -6.02
C THR A 83 -10.46 0.08 -7.25
N GLU A 84 -9.90 -1.11 -7.12
CA GLU A 84 -9.58 -2.07 -8.18
C GLU A 84 -10.69 -2.27 -9.21
N LEU A 85 -11.90 -2.65 -8.76
CA LEU A 85 -12.97 -3.07 -9.68
C LEU A 85 -13.44 -1.94 -10.59
N TYR A 86 -13.50 -0.72 -10.08
CA TYR A 86 -13.89 0.44 -10.87
C TYR A 86 -12.79 0.87 -11.84
N LEU A 87 -11.54 0.83 -11.43
CA LEU A 87 -10.41 1.14 -12.30
C LEU A 87 -10.29 0.13 -13.44
N LYS A 88 -10.49 -1.16 -13.18
CA LYS A 88 -10.56 -2.19 -14.22
C LYS A 88 -11.71 -1.96 -15.22
N ARG A 89 -12.87 -1.49 -14.76
CA ARG A 89 -13.99 -1.12 -15.66
C ARG A 89 -13.62 0.03 -16.58
N LEU A 90 -12.84 1.00 -16.13
CA LEU A 90 -12.36 2.10 -16.97
C LEU A 90 -11.39 1.60 -18.05
N ILE A 91 -10.52 0.65 -17.73
CA ILE A 91 -9.67 -0.03 -18.71
C ILE A 91 -10.54 -0.76 -19.78
N VAL A 92 -11.56 -1.51 -19.35
CA VAL A 92 -12.52 -2.14 -20.28
C VAL A 92 -13.25 -1.09 -21.11
N GLY A 93 -13.52 0.09 -20.55
CA GLY A 93 -14.13 1.23 -21.23
C GLY A 93 -13.21 1.95 -22.23
N GLY A 94 -11.93 1.52 -22.36
CA GLY A 94 -11.01 2.01 -23.37
C GLY A 94 -9.94 2.99 -22.90
N PHE A 95 -9.80 3.24 -21.60
CA PHE A 95 -8.65 3.99 -21.10
C PHE A 95 -7.36 3.16 -21.22
N GLU A 96 -6.29 3.74 -21.73
CA GLU A 96 -4.99 3.06 -21.84
C GLU A 96 -4.29 2.90 -20.49
N GLY A 97 -4.49 3.85 -19.59
CA GLY A 97 -3.98 3.81 -18.23
C GLY A 97 -4.71 4.79 -17.35
N VAL A 98 -5.12 4.33 -16.17
CA VAL A 98 -5.80 5.14 -15.15
C VAL A 98 -5.16 4.93 -13.80
N TYR A 99 -5.19 5.97 -12.97
CA TYR A 99 -4.82 5.85 -11.56
C TYR A 99 -5.76 6.65 -10.68
N GLU A 100 -5.85 6.26 -9.43
CA GLU A 100 -6.58 6.98 -8.40
C GLU A 100 -5.74 7.08 -7.13
N ILE A 101 -5.68 8.27 -6.54
CA ILE A 101 -5.09 8.52 -5.23
C ILE A 101 -6.23 8.89 -4.29
N GLY A 102 -6.63 7.99 -3.42
CA GLY A 102 -7.79 8.21 -2.57
C GLY A 102 -7.77 7.43 -1.27
N LYS A 103 -8.82 7.61 -0.50
CA LYS A 103 -9.02 6.89 0.76
C LYS A 103 -9.68 5.56 0.53
N ASN A 104 -9.13 4.50 1.14
CA ASN A 104 -9.78 3.23 1.34
C ASN A 104 -10.04 3.00 2.82
N PHE A 105 -11.03 2.16 3.14
CA PHE A 105 -11.55 1.96 4.49
C PHE A 105 -11.59 0.48 4.80
N ARG A 106 -10.97 0.05 5.90
CA ARG A 106 -10.98 -1.34 6.35
C ARG A 106 -11.34 -1.39 7.83
N ASN A 107 -12.47 -2.01 8.15
CA ASN A 107 -13.00 -2.13 9.50
C ASN A 107 -12.35 -3.31 10.24
N GLU A 108 -11.08 -3.16 10.50
CA GLU A 108 -10.21 -4.16 11.14
C GLU A 108 -9.44 -3.53 12.30
N GLY A 109 -8.49 -4.28 12.88
CA GLY A 109 -7.65 -3.78 13.95
C GLY A 109 -6.81 -2.55 13.54
N MET A 110 -6.41 -1.76 14.53
CA MET A 110 -5.58 -0.59 14.36
C MET A 110 -4.26 -0.80 15.12
N ASP A 111 -3.13 -0.51 14.46
CA ASP A 111 -1.79 -0.52 15.05
C ASP A 111 -0.92 0.59 14.46
N ARG A 112 0.39 0.55 14.71
CA ARG A 112 1.34 1.57 14.20
C ARG A 112 1.42 1.62 12.67
N ASN A 113 1.08 0.54 11.97
CA ASN A 113 1.19 0.38 10.51
C ASN A 113 -0.17 0.30 9.82
N HIS A 114 -1.24 0.08 10.58
CA HIS A 114 -2.60 -0.10 10.06
C HIS A 114 -3.53 0.93 10.65
N ASN A 115 -4.18 1.69 9.76
CA ASN A 115 -5.23 2.64 10.11
C ASN A 115 -6.51 2.25 9.37
N PRO A 116 -7.69 2.32 9.99
CA PRO A 116 -8.95 1.96 9.33
C PRO A 116 -9.28 2.82 8.11
N GLU A 117 -8.74 4.02 8.05
CA GLU A 117 -8.79 4.93 6.90
C GLU A 117 -7.36 5.24 6.44
N PHE A 118 -7.02 4.92 5.21
CA PHE A 118 -5.68 5.15 4.67
C PHE A 118 -5.71 5.62 3.22
N THR A 119 -4.69 6.36 2.84
CA THR A 119 -4.52 6.78 1.44
C THR A 119 -3.82 5.68 0.66
N CYS A 120 -4.42 5.29 -0.46
CA CYS A 120 -3.87 4.33 -1.41
C CYS A 120 -3.76 4.97 -2.79
N MET A 121 -2.77 4.59 -3.55
CA MET A 121 -2.69 4.84 -4.99
C MET A 121 -2.76 3.50 -5.70
N GLU A 122 -3.70 3.35 -6.62
CA GLU A 122 -3.78 2.21 -7.51
C GLU A 122 -3.64 2.68 -8.97
N LEU A 123 -2.92 1.90 -9.76
CA LEU A 123 -2.63 2.15 -11.17
C LEU A 123 -2.99 0.92 -12.00
N TYR A 124 -3.73 1.11 -13.07
CA TYR A 124 -4.09 0.07 -14.03
C TYR A 124 -3.72 0.53 -15.45
N VAL A 125 -3.01 -0.33 -16.17
CA VAL A 125 -2.50 -0.04 -17.52
C VAL A 125 -2.75 -1.24 -18.41
N GLN A 126 -3.36 -1.02 -19.59
CA GLN A 126 -3.63 -2.09 -20.54
C GLN A 126 -2.33 -2.58 -21.22
N TYR A 127 -2.34 -3.86 -21.63
CA TYR A 127 -1.28 -4.51 -22.40
C TYR A 127 0.13 -4.46 -21.78
N LYS A 128 0.22 -4.35 -20.45
CA LYS A 128 1.47 -4.41 -19.68
C LYS A 128 1.47 -5.63 -18.77
N ASP A 129 2.63 -6.27 -18.64
CA ASP A 129 2.84 -7.40 -17.76
C ASP A 129 3.46 -6.98 -16.42
N TYR A 130 3.65 -7.94 -15.53
CA TYR A 130 4.24 -7.70 -14.21
C TYR A 130 5.72 -7.28 -14.30
N ASN A 131 6.47 -7.68 -15.33
CA ASN A 131 7.87 -7.27 -15.50
C ASN A 131 7.95 -5.78 -15.81
N TRP A 132 7.06 -5.29 -16.68
CA TRP A 132 6.93 -3.87 -16.95
C TRP A 132 6.53 -3.11 -15.68
N MET A 133 5.56 -3.62 -14.92
CA MET A 133 5.09 -2.98 -13.68
C MET A 133 6.19 -2.93 -12.62
N MET A 134 7.02 -3.97 -12.49
CA MET A 134 8.18 -3.94 -11.59
C MET A 134 9.14 -2.82 -11.96
N ALA A 135 9.54 -2.72 -13.23
CA ALA A 135 10.46 -1.68 -13.71
C ALA A 135 9.87 -0.27 -13.55
N PHE A 136 8.59 -0.10 -13.83
CA PHE A 136 7.88 1.17 -13.62
C PHE A 136 7.85 1.57 -12.14
N THR A 137 7.53 0.63 -11.25
CA THR A 137 7.48 0.87 -9.81
C THR A 137 8.86 1.25 -9.24
N GLU A 138 9.91 0.58 -9.67
CA GLU A 138 11.28 0.92 -9.27
C GLU A 138 11.65 2.35 -9.65
N LYS A 139 11.36 2.73 -10.89
CA LYS A 139 11.62 4.08 -11.39
C LYS A 139 10.80 5.14 -10.65
N LEU A 140 9.53 4.82 -10.35
CA LEU A 140 8.64 5.69 -9.59
C LEU A 140 9.18 5.93 -8.18
N LEU A 141 9.57 4.88 -7.47
CA LEU A 141 10.08 4.97 -6.10
C LEU A 141 11.44 5.72 -6.07
N GLU A 142 12.33 5.45 -7.01
CA GLU A 142 13.59 6.18 -7.15
C GLU A 142 13.34 7.69 -7.35
N THR A 143 12.42 8.05 -8.26
CA THR A 143 12.08 9.44 -8.56
C THR A 143 11.49 10.15 -7.34
N ILE A 144 10.59 9.49 -6.60
CA ILE A 144 10.01 10.02 -5.37
C ILE A 144 11.09 10.21 -4.30
N CYS A 145 11.97 9.24 -4.12
CA CYS A 145 13.06 9.32 -3.15
C CYS A 145 13.99 10.51 -3.44
N ILE A 146 14.35 10.72 -4.70
CA ILE A 146 15.18 11.87 -5.12
C ILE A 146 14.45 13.19 -4.86
N ALA A 147 13.15 13.27 -5.16
CA ALA A 147 12.35 14.48 -4.94
C ALA A 147 12.25 14.88 -3.46
N VAL A 148 12.23 13.88 -2.56
CA VAL A 148 12.13 14.11 -1.10
C VAL A 148 13.49 14.32 -0.45
N ASN A 149 14.52 13.56 -0.85
CA ASN A 149 15.81 13.50 -0.15
C ASN A 149 16.97 14.13 -0.94
N GLY A 150 16.76 14.53 -2.19
CA GLY A 150 17.83 15.02 -3.10
C GLY A 150 18.72 13.91 -3.67
N LYS A 151 18.56 12.65 -3.24
CA LYS A 151 19.32 11.48 -3.67
C LYS A 151 18.46 10.20 -3.56
N PRO A 152 18.80 9.12 -4.30
CA PRO A 152 17.98 7.90 -4.31
C PRO A 152 18.27 6.99 -3.10
N GLU A 153 18.46 7.57 -1.93
CA GLU A 153 18.69 6.84 -0.69
C GLU A 153 18.19 7.63 0.51
N ARG A 154 17.88 6.93 1.60
CA ARG A 154 17.53 7.52 2.89
C ARG A 154 18.09 6.71 4.04
N GLU A 155 18.61 7.41 5.04
CA GLU A 155 18.98 6.80 6.31
C GLU A 155 17.74 6.69 7.22
N ILE A 156 17.49 5.50 7.77
CA ILE A 156 16.42 5.21 8.72
C ILE A 156 17.03 4.36 9.83
N ASP A 157 17.00 4.84 11.06
CA ASP A 157 17.52 4.14 12.26
C ASP A 157 18.96 3.62 12.07
N GLY A 158 19.83 4.46 11.48
CA GLY A 158 21.23 4.14 11.20
C GLY A 158 21.48 3.23 9.99
N ASN A 159 20.43 2.82 9.28
CA ASN A 159 20.54 2.01 8.08
C ASN A 159 20.30 2.85 6.83
N ILE A 160 21.17 2.72 5.85
CA ILE A 160 20.99 3.36 4.54
C ILE A 160 20.12 2.45 3.68
N ILE A 161 18.95 2.94 3.30
CA ILE A 161 18.03 2.28 2.38
C ILE A 161 18.17 2.90 1.01
N SER A 162 18.61 2.10 0.02
CA SER A 162 18.73 2.52 -1.37
C SER A 162 17.44 2.30 -2.13
N PHE A 163 17.00 3.34 -2.83
CA PHE A 163 15.88 3.30 -3.78
C PHE A 163 16.36 3.34 -5.23
N LYS A 164 17.66 3.14 -5.46
CA LYS A 164 18.25 3.14 -6.80
C LYS A 164 17.84 1.87 -7.57
N ALA A 165 17.24 2.06 -8.73
CA ALA A 165 16.89 0.95 -9.63
C ALA A 165 18.16 0.38 -10.34
N PRO A 166 18.19 -0.91 -10.77
CA PRO A 166 17.12 -1.90 -10.57
C PRO A 166 17.17 -2.55 -9.19
N TYR A 167 16.00 -2.97 -8.69
CA TYR A 167 15.90 -3.71 -7.43
C TYR A 167 16.16 -5.20 -7.65
N ARG A 168 16.57 -5.88 -6.59
CA ARG A 168 16.74 -7.32 -6.59
C ARG A 168 15.41 -8.03 -6.90
N ARG A 169 15.44 -8.96 -7.87
CA ARG A 169 14.32 -9.88 -8.10
C ARG A 169 14.47 -11.06 -7.15
N LEU A 170 13.51 -11.24 -6.27
CA LEU A 170 13.54 -12.29 -5.25
C LEU A 170 12.18 -13.00 -5.19
N PRO A 171 12.03 -14.13 -5.88
CA PRO A 171 10.84 -14.99 -5.76
C PRO A 171 10.63 -15.44 -4.31
N ILE A 172 9.36 -15.59 -3.91
CA ILE A 172 9.00 -15.90 -2.51
C ILE A 172 9.66 -17.19 -2.03
N LEU A 173 9.65 -18.25 -2.84
CA LEU A 173 10.27 -19.53 -2.48
C LEU A 173 11.78 -19.42 -2.30
N ASP A 174 12.45 -18.62 -3.15
CA ASP A 174 13.88 -18.36 -3.03
C ASP A 174 14.18 -17.53 -1.77
N ALA A 175 13.31 -16.58 -1.43
CA ALA A 175 13.42 -15.80 -0.19
C ALA A 175 13.29 -16.69 1.06
N ILE A 176 12.33 -17.62 1.07
CA ILE A 176 12.14 -18.58 2.16
C ILE A 176 13.40 -19.44 2.29
N LYS A 177 13.88 -20.00 1.19
CA LYS A 177 15.09 -20.83 1.17
C LYS A 177 16.31 -20.07 1.66
N GLU A 178 16.51 -18.82 1.22
CA GLU A 178 17.63 -17.97 1.65
C GLU A 178 17.59 -17.68 3.16
N LYS A 179 16.42 -17.40 3.70
CA LYS A 179 16.25 -17.00 5.11
C LYS A 179 16.20 -18.18 6.08
N THR A 180 15.69 -19.32 5.65
CA THR A 180 15.41 -20.46 6.54
C THR A 180 16.28 -21.70 6.24
N GLY A 181 16.91 -21.74 5.07
CA GLY A 181 17.60 -22.95 4.56
C GLY A 181 16.64 -24.01 3.99
N PHE A 182 15.32 -23.83 4.13
CA PHE A 182 14.32 -24.79 3.69
C PHE A 182 13.86 -24.50 2.28
N ASP A 183 14.02 -25.47 1.37
CA ASP A 183 13.54 -25.39 -0.01
C ASP A 183 12.14 -25.98 -0.12
N CYS A 184 11.14 -25.12 -0.32
CA CYS A 184 9.75 -25.54 -0.48
C CYS A 184 9.47 -26.22 -1.83
N ASN A 185 10.37 -26.10 -2.82
CA ASN A 185 10.16 -26.70 -4.14
C ASN A 185 10.14 -28.23 -4.05
N GLY A 186 9.12 -28.86 -4.62
CA GLY A 186 8.95 -30.29 -4.64
C GLY A 186 8.53 -30.92 -3.31
N LYS A 187 8.36 -30.13 -2.25
CA LYS A 187 7.92 -30.62 -0.94
C LYS A 187 6.43 -30.95 -0.92
N THR A 188 6.05 -31.95 -0.13
CA THR A 188 4.64 -32.24 0.14
C THR A 188 4.05 -31.24 1.13
N GLU A 189 2.73 -31.20 1.23
CA GLU A 189 2.05 -30.36 2.22
C GLU A 189 2.45 -30.75 3.65
N GLU A 190 2.57 -32.06 3.94
CA GLU A 190 2.97 -32.55 5.25
C GLU A 190 4.38 -32.10 5.63
N GLU A 191 5.34 -32.14 4.69
CA GLU A 191 6.70 -31.66 4.92
C GLU A 191 6.74 -30.17 5.22
N ILE A 192 5.95 -29.37 4.48
CA ILE A 192 5.86 -27.91 4.71
C ILE A 192 5.19 -27.61 6.05
N ARG A 193 4.09 -28.30 6.38
CA ARG A 193 3.42 -28.16 7.68
C ARG A 193 4.34 -28.54 8.85
N ALA A 194 5.12 -29.61 8.71
CA ALA A 194 6.09 -30.01 9.73
C ALA A 194 7.14 -28.93 9.95
N PHE A 195 7.68 -28.36 8.87
CA PHE A 195 8.64 -27.27 8.95
C PHE A 195 8.05 -25.98 9.58
N CYS A 196 6.84 -25.60 9.22
CA CYS A 196 6.14 -24.46 9.84
C CYS A 196 5.98 -24.64 11.36
N LYS A 197 5.57 -25.85 11.80
CA LYS A 197 5.46 -26.19 13.22
C LYS A 197 6.81 -26.14 13.95
N GLU A 198 7.88 -26.64 13.31
CA GLU A 198 9.25 -26.54 13.87
C GLU A 198 9.66 -25.08 14.10
N LYS A 199 9.23 -24.17 13.21
CA LYS A 199 9.49 -22.73 13.34
C LYS A 199 8.52 -21.98 14.27
N GLY A 200 7.60 -22.69 14.93
CA GLY A 200 6.61 -22.11 15.85
C GLY A 200 5.51 -21.32 15.13
N MET A 201 5.29 -21.59 13.85
CA MET A 201 4.19 -20.97 13.09
C MET A 201 2.90 -21.75 13.34
N ASP A 202 1.82 -21.02 13.63
CA ASP A 202 0.48 -21.61 13.68
C ASP A 202 -0.03 -21.84 12.26
N VAL A 203 -0.43 -23.08 11.98
CA VAL A 203 -0.90 -23.50 10.66
C VAL A 203 -2.30 -24.09 10.80
N ASP A 204 -3.28 -23.35 10.30
CA ASP A 204 -4.68 -23.79 10.27
C ASP A 204 -4.84 -25.05 9.38
N GLU A 205 -5.74 -25.94 9.76
CA GLU A 205 -6.02 -27.18 9.01
C GLU A 205 -6.58 -26.93 7.59
N THR A 206 -7.21 -25.78 7.39
CA THR A 206 -7.77 -25.36 6.09
C THR A 206 -6.74 -24.75 5.14
N MET A 207 -5.54 -24.42 5.62
CA MET A 207 -4.45 -23.91 4.78
C MET A 207 -3.87 -25.04 3.91
N GLY A 208 -3.91 -24.87 2.59
CA GLY A 208 -3.23 -25.73 1.64
C GLY A 208 -1.73 -25.44 1.53
N LYS A 209 -1.11 -26.10 0.53
CA LYS A 209 0.32 -25.96 0.19
C LYS A 209 0.68 -24.57 -0.33
#